data_ec5d923ff211258788ddea91c357aaa5
#
_entry.id   ec5d923ff211258788ddea91c357aaa5
#
_cell.length_a   1.000
_cell.length_b   1.000
_cell.length_c   1.000
_cell.angle_alpha   90.00
_cell.angle_beta   90.00
_cell.angle_gamma   90.00
#
_symmetry.space_group_name_H-M   'P 1'
#
loop_
_entity.id
_entity.type
_entity.pdbx_description
1 polymer ?
#
loop_
_entity_poly.entity_id
_entity_poly.type
_entity_poly.pdbx_seq_one_letter_code
_entity_poly.pdbx_strand_id
1 'polypeptide(L)'
;MKWKKYRTGDVLDFNSSNGIFHACNVNIEDNKTESNHPYVVRTSQNNGIRGYISEDESKLNPANTISFAQDTAQMFYQSEPYFTGNKVKVLSVKGHALTENIATFLITCMNKAFSNFAWGSSYDTKLLQNVMLSLPVKTKYIPDFNLMSEIIGGG
;
A
#
# COMPACT_ATOMS: atom_id res chain seq x y z
N MET A 1 -2.84 26.10 -8.34
CA MET A 1 -2.71 24.63 -8.27
C MET A 1 -3.58 24.00 -9.35
N LYS A 2 -3.00 23.14 -10.14
CA LYS A 2 -3.73 22.41 -11.18
C LYS A 2 -3.89 20.96 -10.81
N TRP A 3 -5.02 20.36 -11.15
CA TRP A 3 -5.37 18.96 -10.90
C TRP A 3 -5.61 18.27 -12.23
N LYS A 4 -5.27 17.00 -12.29
CA LYS A 4 -5.48 16.18 -13.46
C LYS A 4 -5.91 14.79 -13.04
N LYS A 5 -6.70 14.14 -13.88
CA LYS A 5 -7.11 12.76 -13.64
C LYS A 5 -6.07 11.80 -14.23
N TYR A 6 -5.70 10.82 -13.44
CA TYR A 6 -4.77 9.75 -13.80
C TYR A 6 -5.42 8.41 -13.56
N ARG A 7 -5.15 7.43 -14.41
CA ARG A 7 -5.49 6.05 -14.07
C ARG A 7 -4.62 5.63 -12.90
N THR A 8 -5.21 4.93 -11.94
CA THR A 8 -4.47 4.44 -10.77
C THR A 8 -3.24 3.63 -11.19
N GLY A 9 -3.41 2.75 -12.20
CA GLY A 9 -2.32 1.91 -12.70
C GLY A 9 -1.21 2.67 -13.43
N ASP A 10 -1.43 3.94 -13.77
CA ASP A 10 -0.38 4.78 -14.36
C ASP A 10 0.48 5.46 -13.29
N VAL A 11 -0.02 5.53 -12.05
CA VAL A 11 0.67 6.15 -10.92
C VAL A 11 1.31 5.11 -10.01
N LEU A 12 0.63 3.98 -9.82
CA LEU A 12 1.03 2.93 -8.88
C LEU A 12 1.11 1.57 -9.57
N ASP A 13 2.10 0.78 -9.17
CA ASP A 13 2.16 -0.64 -9.50
C ASP A 13 1.47 -1.44 -8.40
N PHE A 14 0.61 -2.38 -8.80
CA PHE A 14 -0.04 -3.33 -7.91
C PHE A 14 0.72 -4.66 -8.00
N ASN A 15 1.65 -4.85 -7.09
CA ASN A 15 2.54 -6.01 -7.13
C ASN A 15 2.02 -7.14 -6.25
N SER A 16 2.28 -8.37 -6.67
CA SER A 16 2.11 -9.52 -5.79
C SER A 16 3.15 -9.46 -4.69
N SER A 17 2.81 -9.97 -3.50
CA SER A 17 3.80 -10.09 -2.44
C SER A 17 4.87 -11.13 -2.79
N ASN A 18 6.06 -10.99 -2.19
CA ASN A 18 7.18 -11.89 -2.46
C ASN A 18 7.01 -13.27 -1.85
N GLY A 19 6.07 -13.45 -0.95
CA GLY A 19 5.74 -14.74 -0.37
C GLY A 19 4.50 -14.62 0.50
N ILE A 20 3.77 -15.71 0.63
CA ILE A 20 2.57 -15.76 1.46
C ILE A 20 2.85 -16.65 2.66
N PHE A 21 2.67 -16.12 3.87
CA PHE A 21 2.83 -16.86 5.11
C PHE A 21 1.48 -16.96 5.81
N HIS A 22 1.06 -18.19 6.10
CA HIS A 22 -0.20 -18.42 6.80
C HIS A 22 0.03 -18.40 8.31
N ALA A 23 -0.83 -17.73 9.05
CA ALA A 23 -0.68 -17.52 10.49
C ALA A 23 -0.50 -18.83 11.27
N CYS A 24 -1.14 -19.92 10.82
CA CYS A 24 -1.03 -21.20 11.48
C CYS A 24 0.34 -21.88 11.29
N ASN A 25 1.15 -21.40 10.35
CA ASN A 25 2.45 -22.00 10.03
C ASN A 25 3.65 -21.16 10.49
N VAL A 26 3.41 -20.03 11.13
CA VAL A 26 4.48 -19.12 11.57
C VAL A 26 4.36 -18.84 13.06
N ASN A 27 5.49 -18.51 13.67
CA ASN A 27 5.53 -18.09 15.06
C ASN A 27 5.39 -16.58 15.11
N ILE A 28 4.25 -16.08 15.60
CA ILE A 28 3.95 -14.66 15.66
C ILE A 28 4.36 -14.12 17.02
N GLU A 29 5.28 -13.17 17.04
CA GLU A 29 5.76 -12.50 18.24
C GLU A 29 5.06 -11.13 18.37
N ASP A 30 4.83 -10.69 19.61
CA ASP A 30 4.13 -9.42 19.86
C ASP A 30 5.03 -8.21 19.70
N ASN A 31 6.33 -8.38 19.83
CA ASN A 31 7.27 -7.26 19.86
C ASN A 31 8.32 -7.36 18.75
N LYS A 32 8.66 -6.21 18.19
CA LYS A 32 9.74 -6.09 17.22
C LYS A 32 11.08 -6.37 17.89
N THR A 33 11.92 -7.16 17.21
CA THR A 33 13.30 -7.46 17.62
C THR A 33 14.24 -7.18 16.46
N GLU A 34 15.54 -7.40 16.65
CA GLU A 34 16.52 -7.25 15.58
C GLU A 34 16.38 -8.28 14.47
N SER A 35 15.79 -9.43 14.78
CA SER A 35 15.74 -10.58 13.86
C SER A 35 14.37 -10.83 13.25
N ASN A 36 13.32 -10.15 13.72
CA ASN A 36 11.98 -10.33 13.15
C ASN A 36 11.56 -9.10 12.35
N HIS A 37 10.47 -9.28 11.61
CA HIS A 37 9.92 -8.23 10.74
C HIS A 37 8.40 -8.19 10.86
N PRO A 38 7.77 -7.04 10.56
CA PRO A 38 6.31 -6.95 10.59
C PRO A 38 5.66 -8.01 9.70
N TYR A 39 4.59 -8.59 10.22
CA TYR A 39 3.75 -9.53 9.48
C TYR A 39 2.41 -8.84 9.18
N VAL A 40 2.23 -8.45 7.94
CA VAL A 40 1.08 -7.66 7.48
C VAL A 40 0.01 -8.60 6.93
N VAL A 41 -1.18 -8.48 7.49
CA VAL A 41 -2.34 -9.30 7.11
C VAL A 41 -3.53 -8.40 6.79
N ARG A 42 -4.67 -9.00 6.51
CA ARG A 42 -5.89 -8.28 6.13
C ARG A 42 -6.69 -7.81 7.35
N THR A 43 -6.02 -7.16 8.30
CA THR A 43 -6.68 -6.54 9.45
C THR A 43 -6.73 -5.03 9.27
N SER A 44 -7.75 -4.39 9.84
CA SER A 44 -7.89 -2.94 9.85
C SER A 44 -7.17 -2.29 11.03
N GLN A 45 -6.61 -3.09 11.94
CA GLN A 45 -5.99 -2.60 13.17
C GLN A 45 -4.48 -2.57 13.06
N ASN A 46 -3.85 -1.75 13.87
CA ASN A 46 -2.40 -1.68 14.06
C ASN A 46 -1.62 -1.61 12.73
N ASN A 47 -2.05 -0.74 11.84
CA ASN A 47 -1.40 -0.53 10.53
C ASN A 47 -1.31 -1.81 9.69
N GLY A 48 -2.26 -2.74 9.87
CA GLY A 48 -2.25 -4.02 9.19
C GLY A 48 -1.29 -5.04 9.78
N ILE A 49 -0.56 -4.69 10.82
CA ILE A 49 0.48 -5.53 11.42
C ILE A 49 -0.15 -6.46 12.47
N ARG A 50 -0.14 -7.76 12.19
CA ARG A 50 -0.63 -8.80 13.10
C ARG A 50 0.35 -9.06 14.24
N GLY A 51 1.62 -8.86 13.99
CA GLY A 51 2.73 -9.13 14.88
C GLY A 51 4.02 -9.16 14.09
N TYR A 52 5.00 -9.89 14.58
CA TYR A 52 6.33 -9.95 13.96
C TYR A 52 6.74 -11.39 13.80
N ILE A 53 7.35 -11.72 12.67
CA ILE A 53 7.80 -13.10 12.38
C ILE A 53 9.24 -13.10 11.88
N SER A 54 9.90 -14.23 12.05
CA SER A 54 11.27 -14.46 11.56
C SER A 54 11.19 -15.56 10.52
N GLU A 55 11.32 -15.17 9.25
CA GLU A 55 11.21 -16.07 8.12
C GLU A 55 12.31 -15.73 7.10
N ASP A 56 12.32 -16.44 5.97
CA ASP A 56 13.31 -16.22 4.91
C ASP A 56 13.26 -14.77 4.42
N GLU A 57 14.35 -14.04 4.65
CA GLU A 57 14.42 -12.62 4.31
C GLU A 57 14.34 -12.34 2.80
N SER A 58 14.57 -13.36 1.97
CA SER A 58 14.36 -13.21 0.51
C SER A 58 12.89 -13.02 0.16
N LYS A 59 11.98 -13.31 1.10
CA LYS A 59 10.54 -13.15 0.93
C LYS A 59 10.02 -11.82 1.50
N LEU A 60 10.89 -10.97 2.01
CA LEU A 60 10.49 -9.64 2.48
C LEU A 60 10.00 -8.78 1.31
N ASN A 61 8.93 -8.06 1.57
CA ASN A 61 8.47 -7.02 0.66
C ASN A 61 9.18 -5.72 0.99
N PRO A 62 9.43 -4.84 0.00
CA PRO A 62 10.25 -3.67 0.24
C PRO A 62 9.58 -2.67 1.18
N ALA A 63 10.42 -1.97 1.94
CA ALA A 63 10.01 -0.82 2.71
C ALA A 63 9.49 0.30 1.80
N ASN A 64 8.76 1.23 2.38
CA ASN A 64 8.23 2.41 1.68
C ASN A 64 7.28 2.02 0.55
N THR A 65 6.38 1.11 0.86
CA THR A 65 5.31 0.67 -0.02
C THR A 65 3.98 0.71 0.74
N ILE A 66 2.88 0.52 0.01
CA ILE A 66 1.55 0.46 0.60
C ILE A 66 1.07 -0.99 0.55
N SER A 67 0.68 -1.53 1.71
CA SER A 67 0.03 -2.84 1.76
C SER A 67 -1.46 -2.66 1.44
N PHE A 68 -1.97 -3.55 0.58
CA PHE A 68 -3.35 -3.49 0.10
C PHE A 68 -4.04 -4.84 0.36
N ALA A 69 -5.03 -4.83 1.25
CA ALA A 69 -5.83 -6.02 1.55
C ALA A 69 -6.93 -6.16 0.49
N GLN A 70 -6.90 -7.23 -0.30
CA GLN A 70 -7.78 -7.38 -1.46
C GLN A 70 -9.26 -7.56 -1.13
N ASP A 71 -9.60 -8.02 0.06
CA ASP A 71 -11.00 -8.25 0.43
C ASP A 71 -11.72 -7.01 0.95
N THR A 72 -10.99 -6.05 1.52
CA THR A 72 -11.55 -4.86 2.13
C THR A 72 -11.03 -3.56 1.54
N ALA A 73 -10.01 -3.62 0.71
CA ALA A 73 -9.25 -2.47 0.21
C ALA A 73 -8.60 -1.64 1.32
N GLN A 74 -8.36 -2.23 2.49
CA GLN A 74 -7.59 -1.57 3.54
C GLN A 74 -6.17 -1.35 3.07
N MET A 75 -5.69 -0.12 3.20
CA MET A 75 -4.36 0.28 2.74
C MET A 75 -3.59 0.92 3.87
N PHE A 76 -2.32 0.51 4.02
CA PHE A 76 -1.43 1.06 5.04
C PHE A 76 -0.04 1.27 4.47
N TYR A 77 0.57 2.40 4.82
CA TYR A 77 1.96 2.66 4.49
C TYR A 77 2.87 1.83 5.39
N GLN A 78 3.81 1.11 4.78
CA GLN A 78 4.78 0.30 5.50
C GLN A 78 6.17 0.92 5.32
N SER A 79 6.72 1.42 6.42
CA SER A 79 8.03 2.10 6.40
C SER A 79 9.21 1.14 6.51
N GLU A 80 8.95 -0.13 6.83
CA GLU A 80 9.97 -1.17 6.99
C GLU A 80 9.69 -2.34 6.06
N PRO A 81 10.72 -3.13 5.70
CA PRO A 81 10.48 -4.40 5.00
C PRO A 81 9.56 -5.31 5.84
N TYR A 82 8.70 -6.06 5.18
CA TYR A 82 7.66 -6.83 5.86
C TYR A 82 7.30 -8.11 5.13
N PHE A 83 6.78 -9.07 5.88
CA PHE A 83 6.15 -10.27 5.35
C PHE A 83 4.65 -10.09 5.24
N THR A 84 4.01 -10.86 4.38
CA THR A 84 2.56 -10.75 4.18
C THR A 84 1.85 -12.10 4.34
N GLY A 85 0.59 -12.00 4.76
CA GLY A 85 -0.36 -13.09 4.68
C GLY A 85 -1.02 -13.16 3.31
N ASN A 86 -2.09 -13.98 3.23
CA ASN A 86 -2.80 -14.21 1.97
C ASN A 86 -3.58 -12.97 1.51
N LYS A 87 -3.65 -12.76 0.21
CA LYS A 87 -4.44 -11.69 -0.44
C LYS A 87 -4.02 -10.27 -0.03
N VAL A 88 -2.75 -10.06 0.23
CA VAL A 88 -2.17 -8.74 0.43
C VAL A 88 -1.30 -8.40 -0.77
N LYS A 89 -1.63 -7.32 -1.46
CA LYS A 89 -0.81 -6.79 -2.56
C LYS A 89 0.12 -5.70 -2.04
N VAL A 90 1.17 -5.44 -2.80
CA VAL A 90 2.18 -4.45 -2.46
C VAL A 90 2.14 -3.35 -3.52
N LEU A 91 1.78 -2.14 -3.12
CA LEU A 91 1.68 -1.00 -4.03
C LEU A 91 2.92 -0.13 -3.94
N SER A 92 3.50 0.18 -5.08
CA SER A 92 4.63 1.09 -5.18
C SER A 92 4.32 2.21 -6.17
N VAL A 93 4.93 3.36 -5.99
CA VAL A 93 4.74 4.52 -6.86
C VAL A 93 5.72 4.43 -8.03
N LYS A 94 5.22 4.68 -9.22
CA LYS A 94 6.05 4.69 -10.44
C LYS A 94 6.89 5.96 -10.49
N GLY A 95 8.21 5.79 -10.67
CA GLY A 95 9.11 6.89 -10.95
C GLY A 95 9.37 7.88 -9.82
N HIS A 96 8.97 7.56 -8.60
CA HIS A 96 9.20 8.45 -7.45
C HIS A 96 9.28 7.62 -6.16
N ALA A 97 10.09 8.07 -5.22
CA ALA A 97 10.16 7.43 -3.91
C ALA A 97 8.86 7.71 -3.13
N LEU A 98 8.34 6.69 -2.46
CA LEU A 98 7.15 6.84 -1.62
C LEU A 98 7.56 7.21 -0.21
N THR A 99 6.93 8.24 0.33
CA THR A 99 7.07 8.65 1.73
C THR A 99 5.73 8.50 2.43
N GLU A 100 5.73 8.59 3.75
CA GLU A 100 4.49 8.50 4.53
C GLU A 100 3.47 9.57 4.12
N ASN A 101 3.92 10.80 3.92
CA ASN A 101 3.02 11.90 3.52
C ASN A 101 2.40 11.67 2.15
N ILE A 102 3.20 11.25 1.19
CA ILE A 102 2.71 10.93 -0.16
C ILE A 102 1.73 9.76 -0.09
N ALA A 103 2.08 8.72 0.68
CA ALA A 103 1.20 7.55 0.86
C ALA A 103 -0.14 7.96 1.46
N THR A 104 -0.14 8.81 2.49
CA THR A 104 -1.37 9.29 3.13
C THR A 104 -2.26 10.01 2.13
N PHE A 105 -1.68 10.86 1.30
CA PHE A 105 -2.43 11.57 0.25
C PHE A 105 -3.03 10.57 -0.76
N LEU A 106 -2.21 9.67 -1.28
CA LEU A 106 -2.66 8.69 -2.28
C LEU A 106 -3.70 7.73 -1.71
N ILE A 107 -3.51 7.24 -0.48
CA ILE A 107 -4.47 6.35 0.17
C ILE A 107 -5.83 7.04 0.34
N THR A 108 -5.83 8.31 0.75
CA THR A 108 -7.06 9.09 0.89
C THR A 108 -7.80 9.19 -0.45
N CYS A 109 -7.06 9.48 -1.52
CA CYS A 109 -7.64 9.55 -2.87
C CYS A 109 -8.17 8.19 -3.32
N MET A 110 -7.41 7.13 -3.10
CA MET A 110 -7.81 5.78 -3.50
C MET A 110 -9.01 5.27 -2.71
N ASN A 111 -9.05 5.52 -1.40
CA ASN A 111 -10.20 5.12 -0.58
C ASN A 111 -11.49 5.71 -1.11
N LYS A 112 -11.46 6.99 -1.48
CA LYS A 112 -12.61 7.66 -2.05
C LYS A 112 -12.99 7.07 -3.41
N ALA A 113 -11.99 6.89 -4.28
CA ALA A 113 -12.22 6.42 -5.64
C ALA A 113 -12.65 4.95 -5.68
N PHE A 114 -12.17 4.11 -4.75
CA PHE A 114 -12.42 2.67 -4.75
C PHE A 114 -13.68 2.26 -3.99
N SER A 115 -14.33 3.18 -3.29
CA SER A 115 -15.43 2.86 -2.37
C SER A 115 -16.58 2.08 -3.00
N ASN A 116 -16.78 2.19 -4.31
CA ASN A 116 -17.87 1.54 -5.03
C ASN A 116 -17.40 0.36 -5.90
N PHE A 117 -16.18 -0.13 -5.72
CA PHE A 117 -15.58 -1.12 -6.64
C PHE A 117 -15.27 -2.47 -5.99
N ALA A 118 -16.00 -2.85 -4.95
CA ALA A 118 -15.92 -4.19 -4.38
C ALA A 118 -16.76 -5.16 -5.18
N TRP A 119 -16.21 -6.33 -5.53
CA TRP A 119 -16.93 -7.38 -6.25
C TRP A 119 -16.83 -8.69 -5.47
N GLY A 120 -17.96 -9.16 -4.94
CA GLY A 120 -17.97 -10.38 -4.14
C GLY A 120 -17.15 -10.21 -2.86
N SER A 121 -16.24 -11.14 -2.60
CA SER A 121 -15.43 -11.15 -1.38
C SER A 121 -14.07 -10.49 -1.53
N SER A 122 -13.75 -9.93 -2.70
CA SER A 122 -12.48 -9.26 -2.89
C SER A 122 -12.55 -8.22 -4.02
N TYR A 123 -11.60 -7.30 -3.99
CA TYR A 123 -11.46 -6.29 -5.03
C TYR A 123 -10.64 -6.84 -6.20
N ASP A 124 -11.11 -6.58 -7.42
CA ASP A 124 -10.36 -6.92 -8.63
C ASP A 124 -9.33 -5.83 -8.90
N THR A 125 -8.06 -6.13 -8.62
CA THR A 125 -6.98 -5.15 -8.78
C THR A 125 -6.78 -4.72 -10.22
N LYS A 126 -7.12 -5.56 -11.19
CA LYS A 126 -7.03 -5.18 -12.61
C LYS A 126 -8.03 -4.08 -12.94
N LEU A 127 -9.25 -4.18 -12.40
CA LEU A 127 -10.26 -3.14 -12.59
C LEU A 127 -9.91 -1.88 -11.82
N LEU A 128 -9.36 -2.01 -10.61
CA LEU A 128 -8.95 -0.86 -9.80
C LEU A 128 -7.87 -0.02 -10.50
N GLN A 129 -7.00 -0.66 -11.27
CA GLN A 129 -5.97 0.06 -12.05
C GLN A 129 -6.55 1.03 -13.06
N ASN A 130 -7.79 0.82 -13.49
CA ASN A 130 -8.48 1.69 -14.44
C ASN A 130 -9.28 2.81 -13.77
N VAL A 131 -9.39 2.80 -12.44
CA VAL A 131 -10.11 3.83 -11.71
C VAL A 131 -9.30 5.13 -11.75
N MET A 132 -9.98 6.24 -12.01
CA MET A 132 -9.34 7.54 -12.14
C MET A 132 -9.13 8.20 -10.78
N LEU A 133 -7.95 8.73 -10.57
CA LEU A 133 -7.60 9.53 -9.40
C LEU A 133 -7.38 10.98 -9.85
N SER A 134 -7.88 11.93 -9.06
CA SER A 134 -7.61 13.35 -9.29
C SER A 134 -6.42 13.76 -8.42
N LEU A 135 -5.32 14.13 -9.05
CA LEU A 135 -4.06 14.44 -8.37
C LEU A 135 -3.52 15.78 -8.81
N PRO A 136 -2.80 16.51 -7.93
CA PRO A 136 -2.09 17.70 -8.36
C PRO A 136 -1.06 17.37 -9.42
N VAL A 137 -0.91 18.25 -10.41
CA VAL A 137 -0.04 18.00 -11.55
C VAL A 137 1.14 18.97 -11.52
N LYS A 138 2.34 18.43 -11.74
CA LYS A 138 3.58 19.20 -11.89
C LYS A 138 3.82 19.52 -13.37
N THR A 139 3.72 18.51 -14.21
CA THR A 139 3.79 18.62 -15.66
C THR A 139 2.66 17.80 -16.26
N LYS A 140 2.49 17.84 -17.58
CA LYS A 140 1.41 17.15 -18.29
C LYS A 140 1.26 15.68 -17.92
N TYR A 141 2.35 15.00 -17.60
CA TYR A 141 2.34 13.55 -17.38
C TYR A 141 2.78 13.12 -15.98
N ILE A 142 3.21 14.05 -15.14
CA ILE A 142 3.83 13.74 -13.84
C ILE A 142 3.01 14.38 -12.72
N PRO A 143 2.46 13.57 -11.78
CA PRO A 143 1.83 14.11 -10.59
C PRO A 143 2.83 14.90 -9.75
N ASP A 144 2.33 15.90 -9.03
CA ASP A 144 3.16 16.72 -8.15
C ASP A 144 3.25 16.07 -6.76
N PHE A 145 4.15 15.10 -6.61
CA PHE A 145 4.33 14.37 -5.35
C PHE A 145 4.83 15.28 -4.23
N ASN A 146 5.64 16.28 -4.55
CA ASN A 146 6.12 17.22 -3.54
C ASN A 146 4.97 18.02 -2.95
N LEU A 147 4.02 18.46 -3.78
CA LEU A 147 2.85 19.18 -3.31
C LEU A 147 1.95 18.30 -2.46
N MET A 148 1.78 17.01 -2.82
CA MET A 148 1.05 16.05 -2.00
C MET A 148 1.65 15.96 -0.61
N SER A 149 2.97 15.86 -0.54
CA SER A 149 3.69 15.80 0.73
C SER A 149 3.51 17.06 1.56
N GLU A 150 3.57 18.23 0.93
CA GLU A 150 3.36 19.51 1.61
C GLU A 150 1.95 19.65 2.17
N ILE A 151 0.94 19.24 1.41
CA ILE A 151 -0.46 19.28 1.85
C ILE A 151 -0.65 18.46 3.13
N ILE A 152 -0.12 17.24 3.16
CA ILE A 152 -0.24 16.35 4.32
C ILE A 152 0.64 16.83 5.48
N GLY A 153 1.84 17.33 5.18
CA GLY A 153 2.79 17.77 6.19
C GLY A 153 2.41 19.06 6.91
N GLY A 154 1.26 19.62 6.60
CA GLY A 154 0.77 20.80 7.28
C GLY A 154 1.36 22.09 6.76
N GLY A 155 1.85 22.00 5.57
CA GLY A 155 2.35 23.19 4.90
C GLY A 155 1.29 24.24 4.75
#